data_6481dfea1e3ad5270b9488652c01c812
#
_entry.id   6481dfea1e3ad5270b9488652c01c812
#
_cell.length_a   1.000
_cell.length_b   1.000
_cell.length_c   1.000
_cell.angle_alpha   90.00
_cell.angle_beta   90.00
_cell.angle_gamma   90.00
#
_symmetry.space_group_name_H-M   'P 1'
#
loop_
_entity.id
_entity.type
_entity.pdbx_description
1 polymer ?
#
loop_
_entity_poly.entity_id
_entity_poly.type
_entity_poly.pdbx_seq_one_letter_code
_entity_poly.pdbx_strand_id
1 'polypeptide(L)'
;LKWIKTQMEMLMKVKIKKLHPEAVVPRYAKSGDAGLDLTAVDIVADETTLTYKTGLAVEIPRWHVGLLFPRSSVYKTGQSLTNCVGVIDSGYRGEIMLKFTLSPYAKEYEIGDRVGQLIIMPYPPIEFELVEELTATERGQEGYGSTGR
;
A
#
# COMPACT_ATOMS: atom_id res chain seq x y z
N LEU A 1 -0.65 9.50 -32.72
CA LEU A 1 0.73 8.97 -32.55
C LEU A 1 1.57 9.82 -31.57
N LYS A 2 1.51 11.17 -31.61
CA LYS A 2 2.20 12.04 -30.62
C LYS A 2 1.62 11.86 -29.21
N TRP A 3 0.31 11.71 -29.07
CA TRP A 3 -0.38 11.56 -27.79
C TRP A 3 -0.03 10.25 -27.07
N ILE A 4 0.07 9.15 -27.82
CA ILE A 4 0.51 7.85 -27.31
C ILE A 4 1.97 7.88 -26.84
N LYS A 5 2.84 8.60 -27.56
CA LYS A 5 4.24 8.81 -27.13
C LYS A 5 4.33 9.61 -25.82
N THR A 6 3.51 10.64 -25.65
CA THR A 6 3.50 11.48 -24.43
C THR A 6 3.05 10.70 -23.20
N GLN A 7 2.08 9.78 -23.33
CA GLN A 7 1.69 8.89 -22.23
C GLN A 7 2.75 7.83 -21.90
N MET A 8 3.45 7.30 -22.90
CA MET A 8 4.57 6.36 -22.66
C MET A 8 5.77 7.04 -21.99
N GLU A 9 5.99 8.34 -22.20
CA GLU A 9 7.04 9.12 -21.54
C GLU A 9 6.71 9.43 -20.06
N MET A 10 5.46 9.26 -19.62
CA MET A 10 5.00 9.45 -18.24
C MET A 10 5.06 8.17 -17.38
N LEU A 11 5.43 7.03 -17.95
CA LEU A 11 5.54 5.79 -17.18
C LEU A 11 6.79 5.80 -16.30
N MET A 12 6.57 5.80 -14.98
CA MET A 12 7.64 5.63 -14.01
C MET A 12 8.09 4.16 -13.98
N LYS A 13 9.37 3.91 -14.22
CA LYS A 13 9.96 2.58 -14.09
C LYS A 13 10.35 2.34 -12.65
N VAL A 14 9.83 1.27 -12.06
CA VAL A 14 10.17 0.81 -10.71
C VAL A 14 10.83 -0.56 -10.83
N LYS A 15 12.01 -0.70 -10.25
CA LYS A 15 12.70 -1.99 -10.23
C LYS A 15 12.03 -2.92 -9.24
N ILE A 16 11.84 -4.17 -9.65
CA ILE A 16 11.24 -5.21 -8.83
C ILE A 16 12.05 -6.50 -8.95
N LYS A 17 12.23 -7.18 -7.83
CA LYS A 17 12.94 -8.46 -7.74
C LYS A 17 12.01 -9.54 -7.23
N LYS A 18 11.97 -10.67 -7.90
CA LYS A 18 11.34 -11.88 -7.37
C LYS A 18 12.28 -12.56 -6.37
N LEU A 19 11.78 -12.80 -5.16
CA LEU A 19 12.43 -13.57 -4.10
C LEU A 19 11.90 -15.01 -4.02
N HIS A 20 10.78 -15.27 -4.71
CA HIS A 20 10.13 -16.57 -4.80
C HIS A 20 9.82 -16.87 -6.28
N PRO A 21 10.00 -18.12 -6.75
CA PRO A 21 9.78 -18.46 -8.16
C PRO A 21 8.35 -18.20 -8.62
N GLU A 22 7.36 -18.41 -7.74
CA GLU A 22 5.93 -18.20 -8.02
C GLU A 22 5.47 -16.74 -7.79
N ALA A 23 6.38 -15.80 -7.44
CA ALA A 23 6.01 -14.43 -7.23
C ALA A 23 5.39 -13.80 -8.49
N VAL A 24 4.26 -13.11 -8.29
CA VAL A 24 3.50 -12.45 -9.36
C VAL A 24 3.83 -10.97 -9.38
N VAL A 25 4.34 -10.47 -10.50
CA VAL A 25 4.60 -9.04 -10.67
C VAL A 25 3.26 -8.29 -10.62
N PRO A 26 3.10 -7.28 -9.74
CA PRO A 26 1.86 -6.55 -9.57
C PRO A 26 1.39 -5.87 -10.87
N ARG A 27 0.10 -5.86 -11.10
CA ARG A 27 -0.51 -5.25 -12.28
C ARG A 27 -1.78 -4.50 -11.91
N TYR A 28 -2.11 -3.48 -12.68
CA TYR A 28 -3.44 -2.90 -12.68
C TYR A 28 -4.44 -3.90 -13.25
N ALA A 29 -5.54 -4.14 -12.57
CA ALA A 29 -6.60 -5.03 -13.07
C ALA A 29 -7.28 -4.43 -14.31
N LYS A 30 -7.45 -3.11 -14.32
CA LYS A 30 -8.07 -2.36 -15.41
C LYS A 30 -7.31 -1.06 -15.67
N SER A 31 -7.47 -0.52 -16.87
CA SER A 31 -6.96 0.81 -17.20
C SER A 31 -7.63 1.86 -16.29
N GLY A 32 -6.81 2.73 -15.68
CA GLY A 32 -7.26 3.75 -14.76
C GLY A 32 -7.31 3.35 -13.28
N ASP A 33 -7.06 2.08 -12.95
CA ASP A 33 -6.89 1.65 -11.56
C ASP A 33 -5.64 2.31 -10.97
N ALA A 34 -5.70 2.67 -9.68
CA ALA A 34 -4.57 3.23 -8.96
C ALA A 34 -3.75 2.15 -8.22
N GLY A 35 -4.41 1.07 -7.79
CA GLY A 35 -3.80 -0.01 -7.04
C GLY A 35 -3.25 -1.13 -7.93
N LEU A 36 -2.03 -1.55 -7.63
CA LEU A 36 -1.37 -2.71 -8.23
C LEU A 36 -1.63 -3.92 -7.35
N ASP A 37 -2.33 -4.93 -7.85
CA ASP A 37 -2.70 -6.11 -7.07
C ASP A 37 -1.48 -6.91 -6.60
N LEU A 38 -1.49 -7.29 -5.32
CA LEU A 38 -0.48 -8.13 -4.67
C LEU A 38 -1.04 -9.52 -4.39
N THR A 39 -0.30 -10.54 -4.82
CA THR A 39 -0.69 -11.95 -4.71
C THR A 39 0.14 -12.66 -3.65
N ALA A 40 -0.49 -13.47 -2.82
CA ALA A 40 0.19 -14.29 -1.83
C ALA A 40 0.88 -15.50 -2.48
N VAL A 41 2.14 -15.74 -2.10
CA VAL A 41 2.90 -16.93 -2.49
C VAL A 41 3.27 -17.81 -1.30
N ASP A 42 3.14 -17.27 -0.09
CA ASP A 42 3.39 -17.96 1.16
C ASP A 42 2.58 -17.33 2.29
N ILE A 43 2.24 -18.10 3.31
CA ILE A 43 1.42 -17.67 4.45
C ILE A 43 2.10 -18.12 5.73
N VAL A 44 2.34 -17.18 6.64
CA VAL A 44 2.88 -17.45 7.96
C VAL A 44 1.84 -17.10 9.01
N ALA A 45 1.41 -18.11 9.78
CA ALA A 45 0.46 -17.94 10.87
C ALA A 45 1.18 -17.66 12.20
N ASP A 46 0.59 -16.81 12.99
CA ASP A 46 0.90 -16.55 14.38
C ASP A 46 -0.42 -16.67 15.18
N GLU A 47 -0.40 -16.55 16.51
CA GLU A 47 -1.57 -16.81 17.37
C GLU A 47 -2.85 -16.09 16.93
N THR A 48 -2.76 -14.84 16.50
CA THR A 48 -3.91 -14.01 16.12
C THR A 48 -3.74 -13.30 14.78
N THR A 49 -2.65 -13.58 14.07
CA THR A 49 -2.32 -12.89 12.81
C THR A 49 -1.90 -13.85 11.72
N LEU A 50 -2.16 -13.44 10.47
CA LEU A 50 -1.60 -14.06 9.28
C LEU A 50 -0.74 -13.05 8.51
N THR A 51 0.44 -13.49 8.12
CA THR A 51 1.31 -12.72 7.23
C THR A 51 1.29 -13.36 5.86
N TYR A 52 0.78 -12.61 4.88
CA TYR A 52 0.80 -13.00 3.48
C TYR A 52 2.07 -12.44 2.83
N LYS A 53 2.92 -13.33 2.33
CA LYS A 53 4.17 -12.98 1.68
C LYS A 53 3.97 -12.93 0.18
N THR A 54 4.50 -11.91 -0.47
CA THR A 54 4.35 -11.74 -1.93
C THR A 54 5.52 -12.29 -2.74
N GLY A 55 6.62 -12.61 -2.07
CA GLY A 55 7.86 -13.04 -2.74
C GLY A 55 8.48 -11.93 -3.60
N LEU A 56 8.20 -10.66 -3.30
CA LEU A 56 8.65 -9.51 -4.07
C LEU A 56 9.43 -8.53 -3.19
N ALA A 57 10.49 -7.97 -3.74
CA ALA A 57 11.16 -6.78 -3.23
C ALA A 57 11.13 -5.69 -4.30
N VAL A 58 10.89 -4.44 -3.91
CA VAL A 58 10.79 -3.29 -4.83
C VAL A 58 11.76 -2.19 -4.43
N GLU A 59 12.31 -1.52 -5.45
CA GLU A 59 13.11 -0.32 -5.27
C GLU A 59 12.25 0.91 -5.58
N ILE A 60 11.59 1.43 -4.54
CA ILE A 60 10.76 2.64 -4.66
C ILE A 60 11.68 3.82 -5.00
N PRO A 61 11.39 4.61 -6.04
CA PRO A 61 12.19 5.77 -6.39
C PRO A 61 12.26 6.79 -5.26
N ARG A 62 13.36 7.52 -5.15
CA ARG A 62 13.52 8.63 -4.18
C ARG A 62 12.37 9.61 -4.31
N TRP A 63 11.91 10.17 -3.18
CA TRP A 63 10.76 11.08 -3.07
C TRP A 63 9.43 10.44 -3.47
N HIS A 64 9.37 9.10 -3.47
CA HIS A 64 8.15 8.33 -3.61
C HIS A 64 8.00 7.38 -2.43
N VAL A 65 6.76 7.03 -2.15
CA VAL A 65 6.37 6.07 -1.13
C VAL A 65 5.54 4.97 -1.75
N GLY A 66 5.76 3.74 -1.32
CA GLY A 66 4.85 2.63 -1.58
C GLY A 66 3.85 2.51 -0.44
N LEU A 67 2.56 2.51 -0.74
CA LEU A 67 1.49 2.35 0.23
C LEU A 67 0.81 1.01 0.00
N LEU A 68 0.72 0.20 1.05
CA LEU A 68 0.02 -1.08 1.04
C LEU A 68 -1.37 -0.91 1.65
N PHE A 69 -2.37 -1.26 0.89
CA PHE A 69 -3.77 -1.26 1.31
C PHE A 69 -4.38 -2.65 1.20
N PRO A 70 -5.38 -3.00 2.02
CA PRO A 70 -6.22 -4.14 1.75
C PRO A 70 -7.04 -3.90 0.47
N ARG A 71 -7.61 -4.96 -0.06
CA ARG A 71 -8.60 -4.85 -1.15
C ARG A 71 -9.96 -4.40 -0.60
N SER A 72 -10.76 -3.78 -1.43
CA SER A 72 -12.12 -3.36 -1.05
C SER A 72 -13.00 -4.51 -0.54
N SER A 73 -12.73 -5.75 -1.01
CA SER A 73 -13.45 -6.96 -0.58
C SER A 73 -13.01 -7.50 0.79
N VAL A 74 -12.03 -6.90 1.47
CA VAL A 74 -11.50 -7.37 2.76
C VAL A 74 -12.58 -7.49 3.84
N TYR A 75 -13.62 -6.65 3.79
CA TYR A 75 -14.73 -6.71 4.74
C TYR A 75 -15.46 -8.07 4.76
N LYS A 76 -15.41 -8.85 3.66
CA LYS A 76 -16.00 -10.17 3.56
C LYS A 76 -15.16 -11.25 4.24
N THR A 77 -13.93 -10.95 4.58
CA THR A 77 -12.95 -11.92 5.10
C THR A 77 -12.89 -11.94 6.63
N GLY A 78 -13.38 -10.89 7.31
CA GLY A 78 -13.19 -10.73 8.75
C GLY A 78 -11.75 -10.49 9.15
N GLN A 79 -10.91 -10.05 8.21
CA GLN A 79 -9.50 -9.72 8.41
C GLN A 79 -9.32 -8.20 8.40
N SER A 80 -8.35 -7.71 9.16
CA SER A 80 -7.98 -6.29 9.17
C SER A 80 -6.47 -6.16 9.06
N LEU A 81 -6.00 -5.29 8.16
CA LEU A 81 -4.57 -5.02 8.04
C LEU A 81 -4.06 -4.40 9.35
N THR A 82 -3.09 -5.05 10.00
CA THR A 82 -2.68 -4.72 11.38
C THR A 82 -2.17 -3.29 11.55
N ASN A 83 -1.51 -2.75 10.53
CA ASN A 83 -0.98 -1.38 10.52
C ASN A 83 -1.86 -0.39 9.73
N CYS A 84 -3.09 -0.74 9.40
CA CYS A 84 -4.05 0.04 8.62
C CYS A 84 -3.57 0.35 7.20
N VAL A 85 -2.40 0.95 7.05
CA VAL A 85 -1.70 1.22 5.78
C VAL A 85 -0.23 0.88 5.96
N GLY A 86 0.31 0.01 5.12
CA GLY A 86 1.74 -0.26 5.09
C GLY A 86 2.48 0.87 4.38
N VAL A 87 3.57 1.36 4.96
CA VAL A 87 4.42 2.38 4.37
C VAL A 87 5.74 1.74 3.95
N ILE A 88 6.03 1.76 2.66
CA ILE A 88 7.26 1.23 2.08
C ILE A 88 8.15 2.41 1.69
N ASP A 89 9.24 2.57 2.42
CA ASP A 89 10.21 3.62 2.17
C ASP A 89 11.05 3.34 0.91
N SER A 90 11.56 4.40 0.28
CA SER A 90 12.41 4.27 -0.91
C SER A 90 13.70 3.48 -0.66
N GLY A 91 14.18 3.45 0.58
CA GLY A 91 15.37 2.67 1.00
C GLY A 91 15.10 1.22 1.38
N TYR A 92 13.82 0.80 1.49
CA TYR A 92 13.48 -0.56 1.88
C TYR A 92 13.77 -1.55 0.74
N ARG A 93 14.47 -2.64 1.07
CA ARG A 93 14.85 -3.70 0.11
C ARG A 93 14.35 -5.08 0.53
N GLY A 94 13.56 -5.15 1.61
CA GLY A 94 12.98 -6.39 2.09
C GLY A 94 11.77 -6.84 1.29
N GLU A 95 11.26 -8.00 1.63
CA GLU A 95 10.07 -8.56 1.03
C GLU A 95 8.82 -7.74 1.37
N ILE A 96 7.97 -7.51 0.39
CA ILE A 96 6.64 -6.93 0.59
C ILE A 96 5.72 -7.99 1.18
N MET A 97 5.19 -7.71 2.37
CA MET A 97 4.30 -8.59 3.11
C MET A 97 3.12 -7.81 3.68
N LEU A 98 1.98 -8.47 3.82
CA LEU A 98 0.79 -7.92 4.45
C LEU A 98 0.42 -8.79 5.65
N LYS A 99 0.41 -8.17 6.84
CA LYS A 99 0.02 -8.85 8.09
C LYS A 99 -1.41 -8.43 8.47
N PHE A 100 -2.27 -9.42 8.68
CA PHE A 100 -3.66 -9.22 9.04
C PHE A 100 -3.95 -9.76 10.44
N THR A 101 -4.73 -9.03 11.21
CA THR A 101 -5.40 -9.53 12.41
C THR A 101 -6.69 -10.25 12.01
N LEU A 102 -6.99 -11.36 12.67
CA LEU A 102 -8.13 -12.20 12.38
C LEU A 102 -9.26 -11.97 13.40
N SER A 103 -10.49 -11.83 12.92
CA SER A 103 -11.67 -12.02 13.76
C SER A 103 -11.94 -13.51 14.00
N PRO A 104 -12.74 -13.89 15.01
CA PRO A 104 -13.07 -15.31 15.28
C PRO A 104 -13.70 -16.08 14.11
N TYR A 105 -14.27 -15.37 13.15
CA TYR A 105 -14.93 -15.95 11.97
C TYR A 105 -14.23 -15.59 10.66
N ALA A 106 -12.95 -15.20 10.75
CA ALA A 106 -12.19 -14.80 9.58
C ALA A 106 -12.09 -15.95 8.55
N LYS A 107 -12.23 -15.58 7.29
CA LYS A 107 -11.89 -16.44 6.14
C LYS A 107 -10.52 -16.03 5.64
N GLU A 108 -9.60 -16.96 5.66
CA GLU A 108 -8.23 -16.73 5.21
C GLU A 108 -8.17 -16.66 3.69
N TYR A 109 -7.23 -15.87 3.18
CA TYR A 109 -6.82 -15.97 1.79
C TYR A 109 -5.96 -17.22 1.60
N GLU A 110 -5.98 -17.77 0.40
CA GLU A 110 -5.14 -18.88 0.00
C GLU A 110 -3.92 -18.39 -0.80
N ILE A 111 -2.90 -19.25 -0.94
CA ILE A 111 -1.80 -19.00 -1.87
C ILE A 111 -2.36 -18.84 -3.28
N GLY A 112 -1.94 -17.79 -3.99
CA GLY A 112 -2.47 -17.41 -5.29
C GLY A 112 -3.58 -16.36 -5.24
N ASP A 113 -4.16 -16.09 -4.07
CA ASP A 113 -5.13 -15.01 -3.91
C ASP A 113 -4.47 -13.63 -3.93
N ARG A 114 -5.22 -12.65 -4.43
CA ARG A 114 -4.87 -11.24 -4.32
C ARG A 114 -5.25 -10.75 -2.91
N VAL A 115 -4.26 -10.44 -2.11
CA VAL A 115 -4.40 -10.15 -0.67
C VAL A 115 -4.36 -8.66 -0.33
N GLY A 116 -3.99 -7.84 -1.28
CA GLY A 116 -3.89 -6.39 -1.10
C GLY A 116 -3.49 -5.70 -2.38
N GLN A 117 -3.12 -4.44 -2.26
CA GLN A 117 -2.72 -3.60 -3.37
C GLN A 117 -1.62 -2.63 -2.96
N LEU A 118 -0.74 -2.34 -3.91
CA LEU A 118 0.34 -1.37 -3.79
C LEU A 118 0.01 -0.13 -4.61
N ILE A 119 0.15 1.05 -4.00
CA ILE A 119 0.10 2.34 -4.67
C ILE A 119 1.45 3.01 -4.48
N ILE A 120 2.07 3.49 -5.56
CA ILE A 120 3.30 4.27 -5.51
C ILE A 120 2.97 5.70 -5.87
N MET A 121 3.33 6.64 -5.00
CA MET A 121 3.05 8.05 -5.20
C MET A 121 4.19 8.94 -4.72
N PRO A 122 4.38 10.13 -5.34
CA PRO A 122 5.35 11.09 -4.89
C PRO A 122 4.91 11.76 -3.58
N TYR A 123 5.88 12.21 -2.80
CA TYR A 123 5.66 13.09 -1.65
C TYR A 123 6.70 14.22 -1.67
N PRO A 124 6.34 15.43 -1.19
CA PRO A 124 7.31 16.51 -1.06
C PRO A 124 8.29 16.24 0.08
N PRO A 125 9.58 16.58 -0.05
CA PRO A 125 10.47 16.62 1.10
C PRO A 125 9.98 17.69 2.07
N ILE A 126 9.97 17.36 3.37
CA ILE A 126 9.44 18.23 4.42
C ILE A 126 10.57 18.56 5.39
N GLU A 127 10.72 19.84 5.69
CA GLU A 127 11.50 20.35 6.79
C GLU A 127 10.56 21.14 7.72
N PHE A 128 10.56 20.80 9.00
CA PHE A 128 9.72 21.51 9.97
C PHE A 128 10.43 22.76 10.49
N GLU A 129 9.74 23.89 10.41
CA GLU A 129 10.12 25.14 11.05
C GLU A 129 9.39 25.25 12.40
N LEU A 130 10.15 25.28 13.49
CA LEU A 130 9.58 25.47 14.82
C LEU A 130 9.19 26.95 15.01
N VAL A 131 7.91 27.18 15.25
CA VAL A 131 7.35 28.52 15.48
C VAL A 131 6.59 28.54 16.80
N GLU A 132 6.42 29.71 17.40
CA GLU A 132 5.64 29.87 18.63
C GLU A 132 4.12 29.85 18.34
N GLU A 133 3.72 30.40 17.19
CA GLU A 133 2.32 30.50 16.79
C GLU A 133 2.13 30.08 15.33
N LEU A 134 1.01 29.39 15.06
CA LEU A 134 0.57 29.08 13.70
C LEU A 134 -0.33 30.18 13.16
N THR A 135 -0.40 30.30 11.85
CA THR A 135 -1.33 31.21 11.19
C THR A 135 -2.77 30.88 11.57
N ALA A 136 -3.54 31.91 11.99
CA ALA A 136 -4.94 31.77 12.34
C ALA A 136 -5.79 31.38 11.12
N THR A 137 -6.77 30.50 11.35
CA THR A 137 -7.74 30.08 10.33
C THR A 137 -9.16 30.12 10.90
N GLU A 138 -10.18 30.15 10.04
CA GLU A 138 -11.58 30.06 10.44
C GLU A 138 -11.87 28.78 11.25
N ARG A 139 -11.28 27.65 10.87
CA ARG A 139 -11.44 26.36 11.56
C ARG A 139 -10.77 26.33 12.94
N GLY A 140 -9.64 27.03 13.10
CA GLY A 140 -8.85 27.03 14.34
C GLY A 140 -8.50 25.62 14.81
N GLN A 141 -8.83 25.32 16.07
CA GLN A 141 -8.54 24.04 16.72
C GLN A 141 -9.68 23.01 16.63
N GLU A 142 -10.75 23.33 15.91
CA GLU A 142 -11.92 22.48 15.83
C GLU A 142 -11.64 21.14 15.12
N GLY A 143 -12.00 20.03 15.77
CA GLY A 143 -11.84 18.68 15.27
C GLY A 143 -12.89 17.73 15.82
N TYR A 144 -12.77 16.44 15.56
CA TYR A 144 -13.60 15.36 16.10
C TYR A 144 -15.12 15.58 15.98
N GLY A 145 -15.58 16.06 14.80
CA GLY A 145 -17.01 16.26 14.54
C GLY A 145 -17.56 17.60 14.98
N SER A 146 -16.72 18.60 15.22
CA SER A 146 -17.12 19.97 15.55
C SER A 146 -18.08 20.62 14.55
N THR A 147 -18.12 20.14 13.30
CA THR A 147 -19.03 20.61 12.23
C THR A 147 -20.41 19.93 12.26
N GLY A 148 -20.69 19.11 13.27
CA GLY A 148 -21.98 18.41 13.43
C GLY A 148 -22.07 17.09 12.65
N ARG A 149 -23.21 16.44 12.75
CA ARG A 149 -23.62 15.24 11.99
C ARG A 149 -24.54 15.63 10.86
#